data_2a11d9ee2a3220daca678ecdaf02478f
#
_entry.id   2a11d9ee2a3220daca678ecdaf02478f
#
_cell.length_a   1.000
_cell.length_b   1.000
_cell.length_c   1.000
_cell.angle_alpha   90.00
_cell.angle_beta   90.00
_cell.angle_gamma   90.00
#
_symmetry.space_group_name_H-M   'P 1'
#
loop_
_entity.id
_entity.type
_entity.pdbx_description
1 polymer ?
#
loop_
_entity_poly.entity_id
_entity_poly.type
_entity_poly.pdbx_seq_one_letter_code
_entity_poly.pdbx_strand_id
1 'polypeptide(L)' 'MDSDTHEMLKKGMSFLEDGKYEEALDCFEKILVSNPDNPDIWNKKGVALRSLGRYDEAIESFNKALEITPRDLDAS' A
#
# COMPACT_ATOMS: atom_id res chain seq x y z
N MET A 1 6.34 10.29 8.69
CA MET A 1 4.93 10.55 8.36
C MET A 1 4.35 11.56 9.32
N ASP A 2 3.52 12.43 8.82
CA ASP A 2 2.82 13.37 9.68
C ASP A 2 1.56 12.73 10.27
N SER A 3 0.86 13.48 11.13
CA SER A 3 -0.32 12.96 11.82
C SER A 3 -1.43 12.56 10.85
N ASP A 4 -1.62 13.34 9.78
CA ASP A 4 -2.69 13.07 8.83
C ASP A 4 -2.42 11.77 8.08
N THR A 5 -1.16 11.56 7.69
CA THR A 5 -0.78 10.32 7.00
C THR A 5 -0.97 9.12 7.92
N HIS A 6 -0.61 9.26 9.18
CA HIS A 6 -0.77 8.18 10.14
C HIS A 6 -2.25 7.81 10.32
N GLU A 7 -3.12 8.82 10.44
CA GLU A 7 -4.55 8.57 10.57
C GLU A 7 -5.12 7.93 9.31
N MET A 8 -4.68 8.40 8.13
CA MET A 8 -5.12 7.83 6.87
C MET A 8 -4.72 6.36 6.78
N LEU A 9 -3.51 6.04 7.23
CA LEU A 9 -3.03 4.66 7.24
C LEU A 9 -3.89 3.79 8.15
N LYS A 10 -4.23 4.28 9.33
CA LYS A 10 -5.08 3.53 10.26
C LYS A 10 -6.45 3.28 9.66
N LYS A 11 -7.01 4.27 8.99
CA LYS A 11 -8.31 4.10 8.31
C LYS A 11 -8.22 3.06 7.21
N GLY A 12 -7.17 3.15 6.39
CA GLY A 12 -6.99 2.19 5.31
C GLY A 12 -6.86 0.77 5.82
N MET A 13 -6.10 0.58 6.90
CA MET A 13 -5.95 -0.74 7.52
C MET A 13 -7.26 -1.26 8.04
N SER A 14 -8.04 -0.38 8.68
CA SER A 14 -9.36 -0.75 9.19
C SER A 14 -10.29 -1.18 8.08
N PHE A 15 -10.29 -0.45 6.97
CA PHE A 15 -11.09 -0.82 5.81
C PHE A 15 -10.68 -2.17 5.25
N LEU A 16 -9.38 -2.44 5.21
CA LEU A 16 -8.90 -3.76 4.76
C LEU A 16 -9.46 -4.88 5.64
N GLU A 17 -9.42 -4.69 6.96
CA GLU A 17 -9.91 -5.69 7.90
C GLU A 17 -11.41 -5.91 7.73
N ASP A 18 -12.13 -4.84 7.39
CA ASP A 18 -13.59 -4.92 7.22
C ASP A 18 -14.00 -5.41 5.84
N GLY A 19 -13.05 -5.67 4.96
CA GLY A 19 -13.34 -6.10 3.60
C GLY A 19 -13.73 -4.96 2.67
N LYS A 20 -13.54 -3.72 3.10
CA LYS A 20 -13.87 -2.54 2.30
C LYS A 20 -12.63 -2.13 1.50
N TYR A 21 -12.32 -2.94 0.50
CA TYR A 21 -11.05 -2.84 -0.21
C TYR A 21 -10.93 -1.58 -1.05
N GLU A 22 -12.03 -1.11 -1.63
CA GLU A 22 -11.99 0.11 -2.44
C GLU A 22 -11.70 1.34 -1.58
N GLU A 23 -12.33 1.41 -0.42
CA GLU A 23 -12.07 2.50 0.52
C GLU A 23 -10.63 2.43 1.03
N ALA A 24 -10.15 1.23 1.31
CA ALA A 24 -8.76 1.06 1.73
C ALA A 24 -7.80 1.52 0.64
N LEU A 25 -8.07 1.13 -0.60
CA LEU A 25 -7.27 1.52 -1.74
C LEU A 25 -7.20 3.05 -1.86
N ASP A 26 -8.34 3.71 -1.73
CA ASP A 26 -8.39 5.16 -1.80
C ASP A 26 -7.50 5.80 -0.73
N CYS A 27 -7.54 5.28 0.49
CA CYS A 27 -6.70 5.78 1.57
C CYS A 27 -5.22 5.63 1.23
N PHE A 28 -4.83 4.46 0.74
CA PHE A 28 -3.42 4.21 0.43
C PHE A 28 -2.95 5.07 -0.73
N GLU A 29 -3.80 5.28 -1.73
CA GLU A 29 -3.44 6.15 -2.86
C GLU A 29 -3.22 7.59 -2.41
N LYS A 30 -4.05 8.07 -1.51
CA LYS A 30 -3.89 9.43 -0.98
C LYS A 30 -2.58 9.56 -0.21
N ILE A 31 -2.21 8.54 0.56
CA ILE A 31 -0.94 8.56 1.28
C ILE A 31 0.22 8.61 0.28
N LEU A 32 0.12 7.86 -0.81
CA LEU A 32 1.20 7.81 -1.79
C LEU A 32 1.41 9.12 -2.53
N VAL A 33 0.41 9.99 -2.59
CA VAL A 33 0.57 11.32 -3.16
C VAL A 33 1.61 12.10 -2.35
N SER A 34 1.56 11.99 -1.03
CA SER A 34 2.50 12.69 -0.14
C SER A 34 3.76 11.88 0.14
N ASN A 35 3.68 10.56 0.09
CA ASN A 35 4.77 9.67 0.46
C ASN A 35 4.96 8.59 -0.60
N PRO A 36 5.37 8.98 -1.82
CA PRO A 36 5.48 8.01 -2.91
C PRO A 36 6.61 7.00 -2.75
N ASP A 37 7.51 7.24 -1.82
CA ASP A 37 8.67 6.37 -1.58
C ASP A 37 8.46 5.41 -0.41
N ASN A 38 7.23 5.24 0.05
CA ASN A 38 6.96 4.37 1.18
C ASN A 38 6.57 2.97 0.68
N PRO A 39 7.47 2.00 0.77
CA PRO A 39 7.19 0.66 0.22
C PRO A 39 6.08 -0.07 0.97
N ASP A 40 5.91 0.20 2.26
CA ASP A 40 4.84 -0.43 3.03
C ASP A 40 3.47 -0.07 2.46
N ILE A 41 3.31 1.19 2.06
CA ILE A 41 2.04 1.65 1.50
C ILE A 41 1.81 1.03 0.13
N TRP A 42 2.86 0.92 -0.69
CA TRP A 42 2.74 0.24 -1.97
C TRP A 42 2.31 -1.22 -1.79
N ASN A 43 2.86 -1.91 -0.79
CA ASN A 43 2.46 -3.27 -0.48
C ASN A 43 0.99 -3.35 -0.06
N LYS A 44 0.56 -2.43 0.77
CA LYS A 44 -0.83 -2.40 1.22
C LYS A 44 -1.77 -2.10 0.07
N LYS A 45 -1.38 -1.20 -0.81
CA LYS A 45 -2.16 -0.93 -2.02
C LYS A 45 -2.28 -2.21 -2.85
N GLY A 46 -1.18 -2.94 -3.01
CA GLY A 46 -1.20 -4.20 -3.73
C GLY A 46 -2.15 -5.21 -3.12
N VAL A 47 -2.17 -5.31 -1.79
CA VAL A 47 -3.09 -6.20 -1.09
C VAL A 47 -4.54 -5.84 -1.37
N ALA A 48 -4.87 -4.54 -1.31
CA ALA A 48 -6.22 -4.08 -1.60
C ALA A 48 -6.61 -4.41 -3.04
N LEU A 49 -5.72 -4.15 -3.99
CA LEU A 49 -5.97 -4.44 -5.39
C LEU A 49 -6.16 -5.93 -5.64
N ARG A 50 -5.32 -6.76 -5.02
CA ARG A 50 -5.45 -8.21 -5.15
C ARG A 50 -6.80 -8.68 -4.62
N SER A 51 -7.22 -8.14 -3.51
CA SER A 51 -8.49 -8.50 -2.90
C SER A 51 -9.68 -8.09 -3.78
N LEU A 52 -9.50 -7.04 -4.58
CA LEU A 52 -10.51 -6.60 -5.53
C LEU A 52 -10.47 -7.39 -6.85
N GLY A 53 -9.51 -8.29 -7.00
CA GLY A 53 -9.34 -9.05 -8.24
C GLY A 53 -8.56 -8.31 -9.30
N ARG A 54 -7.99 -7.16 -8.97
CA ARG A 54 -7.22 -6.34 -9.91
C ARG A 54 -5.75 -6.77 -9.83
N TYR A 55 -5.48 -7.96 -10.33
CA TYR A 55 -4.19 -8.62 -10.10
C TYR A 55 -3.03 -7.94 -10.81
N ASP A 56 -3.23 -7.45 -12.03
CA ASP A 56 -2.15 -6.77 -12.76
C ASP A 56 -1.68 -5.53 -12.02
N GLU A 57 -2.63 -4.76 -11.52
CA GLU A 57 -2.31 -3.56 -10.77
C GLU A 57 -1.67 -3.90 -9.43
N ALA A 58 -2.11 -5.00 -8.81
CA ALA A 58 -1.51 -5.45 -7.56
C ALA A 58 -0.04 -5.81 -7.76
N ILE A 59 0.26 -6.51 -8.84
CA ILE A 59 1.63 -6.89 -9.15
C ILE A 59 2.49 -5.64 -9.37
N GLU A 60 1.96 -4.64 -10.08
CA GLU A 60 2.68 -3.38 -10.27
C GLU A 60 2.99 -2.72 -8.93
N SER A 61 2.03 -2.73 -8.01
CA SER A 61 2.24 -2.13 -6.69
C SER A 61 3.31 -2.86 -5.90
N PHE A 62 3.28 -4.19 -5.93
CA PHE A 62 4.30 -4.98 -5.24
C PHE A 62 5.67 -4.77 -5.85
N ASN A 63 5.75 -4.68 -7.17
CA ASN A 63 7.01 -4.41 -7.85
C ASN A 63 7.54 -3.03 -7.50
N LYS A 64 6.65 -2.06 -7.39
CA LYS A 64 7.03 -0.70 -7.00
C LYS A 64 7.65 -0.69 -5.61
N ALA A 65 7.05 -1.44 -4.69
CA ALA A 65 7.58 -1.56 -3.33
C ALA A 65 8.99 -2.15 -3.36
N LEU A 66 9.22 -3.16 -4.19
CA LEU A 66 10.52 -3.78 -4.32
C LEU A 66 11.55 -2.85 -4.94
N GLU A 67 11.14 -1.98 -5.88
CA GLU A 67 12.05 -1.01 -6.46
C GLU A 67 12.53 0.00 -5.43
N ILE A 68 11.63 0.41 -4.54
CA ILE A 68 11.98 1.39 -3.52
C ILE A 68 12.86 0.77 -2.45
N THR A 69 12.51 -0.41 -1.99
CA THR A 69 13.26 -1.12 -0.96
C THR A 69 13.47 -2.56 -1.41
N PRO A 70 14.46 -2.78 -2.28
CA PRO A 70 14.75 -4.14 -2.75
C PRO A 70 15.09 -5.02 -1.55
N ARG A 71 14.51 -6.19 -1.53
CA ARG A 71 14.84 -7.13 -0.48
C ARG A 71 16.25 -7.63 -0.75
N ASP A 72 17.17 -7.24 0.11
CA ASP A 72 18.55 -7.63 -0.02
C ASP A 72 18.79 -8.92 0.72
N LEU A 73 18.72 -10.01 0.00
CA LEU A 73 18.90 -11.32 0.61
C LEU A 73 20.37 -11.59 0.97
N ASP A 74 21.26 -10.77 0.44
CA ASP A 74 22.67 -10.90 0.71
C ASP A 74 23.11 -10.09 1.93
N ALA A 75 22.22 -9.28 2.47
CA ALA A 75 22.54 -8.44 3.61
C ALA A 75 22.71 -9.22 4.91
N SER A 76 22.36 -10.45 4.90
CA SER A 76 22.46 -11.27 6.09
C SER A 76 23.91 -11.56 6.47
#